data_c2883b1d6a4ab7795ea1338cbddbdd16
#
_entry.id   c2883b1d6a4ab7795ea1338cbddbdd16
#
_cell.length_a   1.000
_cell.length_b   1.000
_cell.length_c   1.000
_cell.angle_alpha   90.00
_cell.angle_beta   90.00
_cell.angle_gamma   90.00
#
_symmetry.space_group_name_H-M   'P 1'
#
loop_
_entity.id
_entity.type
_entity.pdbx_description
1 polymer ?
#
loop_
_entity_poly.entity_id
_entity_poly.type
_entity_poly.pdbx_seq_one_letter_code
_entity_poly.pdbx_strand_id
1 'polypeptide(L)'
;VEGERIKEMMIQRKNMKYRLVFQGIIVGLVTGVVIVLNRILINKFSLLFNNFYSWGNKDLLKAILVIGILATIGIIVGIMVKQEGMISGSGIPQVKGRVINKLKMNWSRILIYKFIGGFLALSAGLSVGREGPSVQIGASIGEGVGEKNYKNMPVKKEFLITAGASAGLSAAFNSPLSGIIFALEEIHRNFSPLVLLTVMPAAITADFVTKRFLGIEPALTVGAMDALPLSYYWILIILGILTGIMGVIFSKGIYLFQDLYSKFKNIPQEVKIMIPFVLTAIIGLTAPMLLGGGHELILHLALEEKSILFLTIIYIVKFLLLLICFGSGVPGGIFLPMLLLGAIIGAIVGSFSIDVFGINSSYIINFIALGMAGYFASVVKAPITGIVLIMEMTGSFNHLLSLSVVVIISYVTSELLRNEPIYEVLLERLLKRVGLTKEESDSKKTILEFCIEMGSIGEGKFISEVHWPKGCLLVSIKRGEKEIIPTGNVKLIGGDYIVVLVNVDRRCFIIEEINKLTLV
;
A
#
# COMPACT_ATOMS: atom_id res chain seq x y z
N VAL A 1 -7.49 -33.45 35.23
CA VAL A 1 -8.44 -32.93 34.21
C VAL A 1 -8.02 -31.55 33.73
N GLU A 2 -7.72 -30.59 34.62
CA GLU A 2 -7.35 -29.20 34.23
C GLU A 2 -5.94 -29.11 33.59
N GLY A 3 -4.98 -29.85 34.12
CA GLY A 3 -3.62 -29.97 33.58
C GLY A 3 -3.56 -30.65 32.21
N GLU A 4 -4.41 -31.65 31.96
CA GLU A 4 -4.53 -32.30 30.65
C GLU A 4 -5.16 -31.37 29.61
N ARG A 5 -6.19 -30.63 29.99
CA ARG A 5 -6.82 -29.61 29.14
C ARG A 5 -5.84 -28.48 28.74
N ILE A 6 -5.02 -28.01 29.67
CA ILE A 6 -3.98 -27.03 29.41
C ILE A 6 -2.92 -27.59 28.46
N LYS A 7 -2.50 -28.83 28.65
CA LYS A 7 -1.53 -29.54 27.80
C LYS A 7 -2.08 -29.76 26.38
N GLU A 8 -3.33 -30.15 26.23
CA GLU A 8 -3.99 -30.27 24.94
C GLU A 8 -4.14 -28.92 24.24
N MET A 9 -4.51 -27.84 24.94
CA MET A 9 -4.58 -26.51 24.39
C MET A 9 -3.20 -26.01 23.93
N MET A 10 -2.13 -26.27 24.67
CA MET A 10 -0.77 -25.94 24.27
C MET A 10 -0.32 -26.72 23.03
N ILE A 11 -0.63 -28.01 22.93
CA ILE A 11 -0.34 -28.83 21.75
C ILE A 11 -1.12 -28.35 20.54
N GLN A 12 -2.41 -28.05 20.70
CA GLN A 12 -3.23 -27.49 19.61
C GLN A 12 -2.70 -26.12 19.14
N ARG A 13 -2.27 -25.26 20.06
CA ARG A 13 -1.68 -23.94 19.75
C ARG A 13 -0.32 -24.08 19.03
N LYS A 14 0.50 -25.07 19.43
CA LYS A 14 1.77 -25.37 18.76
C LYS A 14 1.55 -25.92 17.36
N ASN A 15 0.65 -26.87 17.18
CA ASN A 15 0.29 -27.45 15.89
C ASN A 15 -0.30 -26.38 14.94
N MET A 16 -1.05 -25.40 15.47
CA MET A 16 -1.58 -24.29 14.70
C MET A 16 -0.48 -23.41 14.11
N LYS A 17 0.58 -23.10 14.90
CA LYS A 17 1.70 -22.28 14.42
C LYS A 17 2.43 -22.93 13.24
N TYR A 18 2.77 -24.21 13.35
CA TYR A 18 3.42 -24.96 12.26
C TYR A 18 2.54 -25.03 11.01
N ARG A 19 1.24 -25.20 11.19
CA ARG A 19 0.28 -25.24 10.09
C ARG A 19 0.19 -23.89 9.35
N LEU A 20 0.23 -22.76 10.08
CA LEU A 20 0.25 -21.41 9.49
C LEU A 20 1.54 -21.15 8.70
N VAL A 21 2.70 -21.56 9.22
CA VAL A 21 3.97 -21.46 8.51
C VAL A 21 3.94 -22.25 7.20
N PHE A 22 3.51 -23.52 7.26
CA PHE A 22 3.42 -24.38 6.09
C PHE A 22 2.46 -23.83 5.01
N GLN A 23 1.32 -23.31 5.44
CA GLN A 23 0.37 -22.67 4.53
C GLN A 23 0.91 -21.38 3.95
N GLY A 24 1.68 -20.59 4.74
CA GLY A 24 2.42 -19.44 4.23
C GLY A 24 3.37 -19.82 3.10
N ILE A 25 4.13 -20.91 3.26
CA ILE A 25 5.01 -21.46 2.22
C ILE A 25 4.21 -21.82 0.95
N ILE A 26 3.09 -22.51 1.07
CA ILE A 26 2.25 -22.88 -0.08
C ILE A 26 1.72 -21.63 -0.80
N VAL A 27 1.17 -20.67 -0.04
CA VAL A 27 0.68 -19.41 -0.59
C VAL A 27 1.81 -18.65 -1.30
N GLY A 28 3.00 -18.58 -0.70
CA GLY A 28 4.17 -17.96 -1.28
C GLY A 28 4.63 -18.61 -2.57
N LEU A 29 4.70 -19.94 -2.60
CA LEU A 29 5.10 -20.70 -3.77
C LEU A 29 4.14 -20.48 -4.95
N VAL A 30 2.83 -20.64 -4.72
CA VAL A 30 1.82 -20.45 -5.77
C VAL A 30 1.81 -19.00 -6.25
N THR A 31 1.85 -18.04 -5.32
CA THR A 31 1.89 -16.61 -5.66
C THR A 31 3.15 -16.27 -6.45
N GLY A 32 4.31 -16.74 -6.02
CA GLY A 32 5.58 -16.55 -6.71
C GLY A 32 5.53 -17.03 -8.16
N VAL A 33 5.05 -18.25 -8.40
CA VAL A 33 4.91 -18.81 -9.77
C VAL A 33 3.97 -17.96 -10.63
N VAL A 34 2.79 -17.59 -10.10
CA VAL A 34 1.80 -16.80 -10.85
C VAL A 34 2.33 -15.41 -11.18
N ILE A 35 3.02 -14.74 -10.23
CA ILE A 35 3.58 -13.40 -10.47
C ILE A 35 4.77 -13.45 -11.42
N VAL A 36 5.64 -14.45 -11.32
CA VAL A 36 6.74 -14.67 -12.27
C VAL A 36 6.21 -14.84 -13.69
N LEU A 37 5.18 -15.70 -13.87
CA LEU A 37 4.53 -15.88 -15.16
C LEU A 37 3.97 -14.55 -15.69
N ASN A 38 3.28 -13.79 -14.84
CA ASN A 38 2.74 -12.49 -15.20
C ASN A 38 3.84 -11.50 -15.64
N ARG A 39 4.97 -11.43 -14.91
CA ARG A 39 6.13 -10.58 -15.24
C ARG A 39 6.76 -10.97 -16.59
N ILE A 40 6.98 -12.27 -16.82
CA ILE A 40 7.54 -12.75 -18.09
C ILE A 40 6.62 -12.38 -19.26
N LEU A 41 5.30 -12.60 -19.10
CA LEU A 41 4.35 -12.25 -20.13
C LEU A 41 4.33 -10.73 -20.40
N ILE A 42 4.25 -9.90 -19.35
CA ILE A 42 4.28 -8.44 -19.48
C ILE A 42 5.55 -8.01 -20.24
N ASN A 43 6.73 -8.45 -19.82
CA ASN A 43 7.99 -8.05 -20.46
C ASN A 43 8.03 -8.46 -21.93
N LYS A 44 7.62 -9.70 -22.25
CA LYS A 44 7.61 -10.21 -23.61
C LYS A 44 6.63 -9.45 -24.53
N PHE A 45 5.44 -9.19 -24.01
CA PHE A 45 4.42 -8.47 -24.78
C PHE A 45 4.68 -6.96 -24.85
N SER A 46 5.32 -6.35 -23.85
CA SER A 46 5.77 -4.96 -23.93
C SER A 46 6.75 -4.74 -25.08
N LEU A 47 7.69 -5.69 -25.28
CA LEU A 47 8.59 -5.64 -26.45
C LEU A 47 7.82 -5.75 -27.78
N LEU A 48 6.80 -6.62 -27.84
CA LEU A 48 5.96 -6.71 -29.03
C LEU A 48 5.18 -5.40 -29.29
N PHE A 49 4.62 -4.78 -28.24
CA PHE A 49 3.93 -3.51 -28.38
C PHE A 49 4.89 -2.38 -28.77
N ASN A 50 6.11 -2.33 -28.25
CA ASN A 50 7.12 -1.35 -28.66
C ASN A 50 7.47 -1.46 -30.15
N ASN A 51 7.63 -2.71 -30.64
CA ASN A 51 7.83 -2.96 -32.07
C ASN A 51 6.58 -2.55 -32.88
N PHE A 52 5.40 -2.76 -32.34
CA PHE A 52 4.13 -2.41 -32.99
C PHE A 52 3.96 -0.88 -33.07
N TYR A 53 4.33 -0.13 -32.05
CA TYR A 53 4.39 1.35 -32.11
C TYR A 53 5.40 1.84 -33.14
N SER A 54 6.60 1.27 -33.17
CA SER A 54 7.63 1.62 -34.16
C SER A 54 7.19 1.32 -35.60
N TRP A 55 6.43 0.22 -35.81
CA TRP A 55 5.82 -0.09 -37.07
C TRP A 55 4.70 0.89 -37.47
N GLY A 56 3.88 1.29 -36.49
CA GLY A 56 2.77 2.24 -36.66
C GLY A 56 3.24 3.65 -37.03
N ASN A 57 4.40 4.05 -36.52
CA ASN A 57 4.96 5.40 -36.76
C ASN A 57 5.41 5.64 -38.22
N LYS A 58 5.46 4.59 -39.06
CA LYS A 58 5.96 4.69 -40.43
C LYS A 58 4.94 5.24 -41.43
N ASP A 59 3.65 5.18 -41.11
CA ASP A 59 2.56 5.54 -42.03
C ASP A 59 1.27 5.85 -41.27
N LEU A 60 0.51 6.84 -41.72
CA LEU A 60 -0.74 7.27 -41.10
C LEU A 60 -1.76 6.12 -40.97
N LEU A 61 -1.89 5.28 -42.01
CA LEU A 61 -2.81 4.14 -41.96
C LEU A 61 -2.43 3.14 -40.87
N LYS A 62 -1.13 2.88 -40.72
CA LYS A 62 -0.60 2.01 -39.65
C LYS A 62 -0.81 2.63 -38.28
N ALA A 63 -0.64 3.93 -38.12
CA ALA A 63 -0.94 4.64 -36.88
C ALA A 63 -2.42 4.49 -36.48
N ILE A 64 -3.34 4.65 -37.42
CA ILE A 64 -4.78 4.45 -37.18
C ILE A 64 -5.06 3.00 -36.77
N LEU A 65 -4.41 2.02 -37.38
CA LEU A 65 -4.56 0.60 -37.00
C LEU A 65 -4.06 0.33 -35.58
N VAL A 66 -2.92 0.91 -35.20
CA VAL A 66 -2.39 0.81 -33.82
C VAL A 66 -3.40 1.37 -32.83
N ILE A 67 -3.92 2.57 -33.07
CA ILE A 67 -4.92 3.20 -32.22
C ILE A 67 -6.19 2.35 -32.13
N GLY A 68 -6.68 1.82 -33.26
CA GLY A 68 -7.87 0.97 -33.31
C GLY A 68 -7.72 -0.34 -32.51
N ILE A 69 -6.55 -0.99 -32.60
CA ILE A 69 -6.25 -2.21 -31.84
C ILE A 69 -6.20 -1.89 -30.34
N LEU A 70 -5.52 -0.82 -29.91
CA LEU A 70 -5.48 -0.46 -28.51
C LEU A 70 -6.84 -0.03 -27.97
N ALA A 71 -7.64 0.67 -28.75
CA ALA A 71 -9.02 1.00 -28.39
C ALA A 71 -9.85 -0.28 -28.15
N THR A 72 -9.70 -1.29 -29.01
CA THR A 72 -10.37 -2.59 -28.86
C THR A 72 -9.92 -3.30 -27.60
N ILE A 73 -8.62 -3.34 -27.31
CA ILE A 73 -8.08 -3.91 -26.07
C ILE A 73 -8.66 -3.16 -24.87
N GLY A 74 -8.74 -1.83 -24.92
CA GLY A 74 -9.33 -0.99 -23.89
C GLY A 74 -10.81 -1.33 -23.62
N ILE A 75 -11.59 -1.57 -24.67
CA ILE A 75 -12.98 -2.02 -24.54
C ILE A 75 -13.06 -3.40 -23.87
N ILE A 76 -12.22 -4.36 -24.28
CA ILE A 76 -12.19 -5.70 -23.67
C ILE A 76 -11.88 -5.60 -22.18
N VAL A 77 -10.86 -4.85 -21.79
CA VAL A 77 -10.51 -4.61 -20.37
C VAL A 77 -11.66 -3.90 -19.65
N GLY A 78 -12.34 -2.97 -20.32
CA GLY A 78 -13.52 -2.29 -19.79
C GLY A 78 -14.68 -3.22 -19.50
N ILE A 79 -14.96 -4.18 -20.41
CA ILE A 79 -15.96 -5.24 -20.19
C ILE A 79 -15.60 -6.12 -18.99
N MET A 80 -14.31 -6.47 -18.84
CA MET A 80 -13.85 -7.24 -17.68
C MET A 80 -14.07 -6.48 -16.37
N VAL A 81 -13.75 -5.19 -16.32
CA VAL A 81 -13.99 -4.33 -15.14
C VAL A 81 -15.48 -4.17 -14.84
N LYS A 82 -16.32 -4.10 -15.86
CA LYS A 82 -17.79 -4.05 -15.69
C LYS A 82 -18.33 -5.35 -15.10
N GLN A 83 -17.83 -6.51 -15.54
CA GLN A 83 -18.23 -7.82 -15.02
C GLN A 83 -17.72 -8.10 -13.62
N GLU A 84 -16.54 -7.60 -13.27
CA GLU A 84 -15.91 -7.75 -11.95
C GLU A 84 -15.30 -6.43 -11.49
N GLY A 85 -16.13 -5.61 -10.85
CA GLY A 85 -15.73 -4.26 -10.39
C GLY A 85 -14.56 -4.25 -9.37
N MET A 86 -14.34 -5.38 -8.69
CA MET A 86 -13.26 -5.50 -7.71
C MET A 86 -11.85 -5.53 -8.33
N ILE A 87 -11.72 -5.72 -9.67
CA ILE A 87 -10.41 -5.65 -10.34
C ILE A 87 -10.01 -4.22 -10.72
N SER A 88 -10.90 -3.22 -10.56
CA SER A 88 -10.63 -1.83 -10.90
C SER A 88 -9.49 -1.22 -10.08
N GLY A 89 -8.63 -0.42 -10.72
CA GLY A 89 -7.54 0.31 -10.08
C GLY A 89 -6.46 -0.59 -9.48
N SER A 90 -5.88 -0.18 -8.36
CA SER A 90 -4.72 -0.83 -7.73
C SER A 90 -5.02 -2.25 -7.23
N GLY A 91 -6.13 -2.47 -6.54
CA GLY A 91 -6.43 -3.71 -5.83
C GLY A 91 -6.06 -3.71 -4.35
N ILE A 92 -5.13 -2.85 -3.93
CA ILE A 92 -4.72 -2.73 -2.52
C ILE A 92 -5.89 -2.30 -1.62
N PRO A 93 -6.70 -1.28 -1.96
CA PRO A 93 -7.89 -0.92 -1.18
C PRO A 93 -8.89 -2.07 -1.03
N GLN A 94 -9.07 -2.87 -2.10
CA GLN A 94 -9.95 -4.04 -2.09
C GLN A 94 -9.45 -5.10 -1.12
N VAL A 95 -8.14 -5.40 -1.15
CA VAL A 95 -7.51 -6.35 -0.21
C VAL A 95 -7.66 -5.87 1.23
N LYS A 96 -7.40 -4.57 1.52
CA LYS A 96 -7.63 -3.98 2.85
C LYS A 96 -9.07 -4.14 3.30
N GLY A 97 -10.02 -3.79 2.43
CA GLY A 97 -11.45 -3.95 2.72
C GLY A 97 -11.86 -5.40 2.98
N ARG A 98 -11.18 -6.36 2.32
CA ARG A 98 -11.41 -7.79 2.54
C ARG A 98 -10.81 -8.29 3.85
N VAL A 99 -9.59 -7.85 4.21
CA VAL A 99 -8.93 -8.21 5.47
C VAL A 99 -9.74 -7.71 6.68
N ILE A 100 -10.33 -6.52 6.61
CA ILE A 100 -11.21 -6.00 7.67
C ILE A 100 -12.67 -6.48 7.55
N ASN A 101 -12.95 -7.48 6.72
CA ASN A 101 -14.26 -8.09 6.49
C ASN A 101 -15.39 -7.14 6.02
N LYS A 102 -15.06 -5.97 5.48
CA LYS A 102 -16.03 -5.02 4.92
C LYS A 102 -16.38 -5.31 3.47
N LEU A 103 -15.51 -6.01 2.73
CA LEU A 103 -15.74 -6.38 1.34
C LEU A 103 -15.77 -7.90 1.17
N LYS A 104 -16.64 -8.37 0.28
CA LYS A 104 -16.63 -9.76 -0.19
C LYS A 104 -15.92 -9.83 -1.53
N MET A 105 -15.02 -10.79 -1.69
CA MET A 105 -14.26 -11.01 -2.91
C MET A 105 -14.51 -12.44 -3.43
N ASN A 106 -14.71 -12.58 -4.72
CA ASN A 106 -14.65 -13.89 -5.38
C ASN A 106 -13.21 -14.11 -5.83
N TRP A 107 -12.42 -14.81 -5.00
CA TRP A 107 -10.99 -14.97 -5.18
C TRP A 107 -10.59 -15.52 -6.57
N SER A 108 -11.31 -16.54 -7.09
CA SER A 108 -10.98 -17.17 -8.37
C SER A 108 -11.25 -16.24 -9.56
N ARG A 109 -12.38 -15.53 -9.51
CA ARG A 109 -12.76 -14.58 -10.56
C ARG A 109 -11.81 -13.39 -10.58
N ILE A 110 -11.51 -12.82 -9.41
CA ILE A 110 -10.57 -11.71 -9.28
C ILE A 110 -9.17 -12.13 -9.75
N LEU A 111 -8.70 -13.30 -9.35
CA LEU A 111 -7.40 -13.83 -9.78
C LEU A 111 -7.27 -13.82 -11.32
N ILE A 112 -8.24 -14.40 -12.03
CA ILE A 112 -8.20 -14.50 -13.49
C ILE A 112 -8.35 -13.12 -14.15
N TYR A 113 -9.37 -12.35 -13.76
CA TYR A 113 -9.66 -11.06 -14.39
C TYR A 113 -8.59 -10.01 -14.08
N LYS A 114 -8.01 -9.99 -12.86
CA LYS A 114 -6.91 -9.07 -12.52
C LYS A 114 -5.62 -9.44 -13.24
N PHE A 115 -5.35 -10.75 -13.36
CA PHE A 115 -4.18 -11.25 -14.11
C PHE A 115 -4.26 -10.80 -15.58
N ILE A 116 -5.37 -11.10 -16.27
CA ILE A 116 -5.52 -10.78 -17.70
C ILE A 116 -5.65 -9.28 -17.93
N GLY A 117 -6.53 -8.59 -17.19
CA GLY A 117 -6.75 -7.15 -17.36
C GLY A 117 -5.51 -6.31 -17.02
N GLY A 118 -4.79 -6.68 -15.94
CA GLY A 118 -3.51 -6.06 -15.59
C GLY A 118 -2.42 -6.34 -16.62
N PHE A 119 -2.32 -7.58 -17.09
CA PHE A 119 -1.40 -7.97 -18.17
C PHE A 119 -1.63 -7.14 -19.44
N LEU A 120 -2.88 -7.03 -19.92
CA LEU A 120 -3.20 -6.25 -21.12
C LEU A 120 -2.87 -4.76 -20.95
N ALA A 121 -3.23 -4.17 -19.81
CA ALA A 121 -2.97 -2.76 -19.54
C ALA A 121 -1.46 -2.44 -19.47
N LEU A 122 -0.71 -3.26 -18.74
CA LEU A 122 0.74 -3.05 -18.54
C LEU A 122 1.53 -3.32 -19.82
N SER A 123 1.21 -4.39 -20.54
CA SER A 123 1.88 -4.74 -21.80
C SER A 123 1.65 -3.68 -22.89
N ALA A 124 0.46 -3.08 -22.93
CA ALA A 124 0.15 -1.96 -23.83
C ALA A 124 0.90 -0.67 -23.47
N GLY A 125 1.60 -0.62 -22.34
CA GLY A 125 2.42 0.53 -21.93
C GLY A 125 1.64 1.63 -21.19
N LEU A 126 0.47 1.33 -20.58
CA LEU A 126 -0.25 2.30 -19.77
C LEU A 126 0.60 2.76 -18.58
N SER A 127 0.44 4.02 -18.19
CA SER A 127 1.18 4.61 -17.06
C SER A 127 0.59 4.17 -15.70
N VAL A 128 0.66 2.86 -15.45
CA VAL A 128 0.24 2.20 -14.20
C VAL A 128 1.27 1.16 -13.77
N GLY A 129 1.26 0.80 -12.48
CA GLY A 129 2.20 -0.17 -11.90
C GLY A 129 1.61 -1.57 -11.78
N ARG A 130 2.48 -2.59 -11.81
CA ARG A 130 2.14 -4.00 -11.67
C ARG A 130 1.97 -4.45 -10.21
N GLU A 131 2.46 -3.67 -9.25
CA GLU A 131 2.60 -4.06 -7.84
C GLU A 131 1.24 -4.21 -7.16
N GLY A 132 0.34 -3.24 -7.37
CA GLY A 132 -1.02 -3.31 -6.87
C GLY A 132 -1.79 -4.55 -7.35
N PRO A 133 -1.81 -4.81 -8.67
CA PRO A 133 -2.32 -6.07 -9.21
C PRO A 133 -1.68 -7.31 -8.59
N SER A 134 -0.35 -7.33 -8.39
CA SER A 134 0.36 -8.45 -7.77
C SER A 134 -0.07 -8.70 -6.33
N VAL A 135 -0.26 -7.64 -5.54
CA VAL A 135 -0.80 -7.72 -4.17
C VAL A 135 -2.20 -8.33 -4.18
N GLN A 136 -3.08 -7.92 -5.10
CA GLN A 136 -4.44 -8.44 -5.18
C GLN A 136 -4.48 -9.89 -5.68
N ILE A 137 -3.67 -10.25 -6.66
CA ILE A 137 -3.50 -11.63 -7.15
C ILE A 137 -3.04 -12.54 -6.02
N GLY A 138 -1.98 -12.14 -5.29
CA GLY A 138 -1.47 -12.90 -4.16
C GLY A 138 -2.50 -13.04 -3.04
N ALA A 139 -3.19 -11.96 -2.68
CA ALA A 139 -4.27 -11.98 -1.71
C ALA A 139 -5.41 -12.93 -2.10
N SER A 140 -5.78 -12.97 -3.39
CA SER A 140 -6.77 -13.90 -3.93
C SER A 140 -6.33 -15.36 -3.81
N ILE A 141 -5.05 -15.66 -4.05
CA ILE A 141 -4.48 -17.00 -3.84
C ILE A 141 -4.54 -17.37 -2.35
N GLY A 142 -4.14 -16.44 -1.46
CA GLY A 142 -4.25 -16.63 -0.02
C GLY A 142 -5.67 -16.89 0.45
N GLU A 143 -6.66 -16.19 -0.11
CA GLU A 143 -8.08 -16.40 0.17
C GLU A 143 -8.54 -17.79 -0.30
N GLY A 144 -8.16 -18.22 -1.50
CA GLY A 144 -8.50 -19.55 -2.02
C GLY A 144 -7.95 -20.69 -1.16
N VAL A 145 -6.70 -20.59 -0.70
CA VAL A 145 -6.10 -21.53 0.25
C VAL A 145 -6.84 -21.48 1.60
N GLY A 146 -7.21 -20.28 2.05
CA GLY A 146 -7.97 -20.06 3.28
C GLY A 146 -9.38 -20.65 3.23
N GLU A 147 -10.08 -20.54 2.13
CA GLU A 147 -11.42 -21.13 1.95
C GLU A 147 -11.40 -22.66 2.03
N LYS A 148 -10.41 -23.28 1.44
CA LYS A 148 -10.25 -24.72 1.46
C LYS A 148 -9.95 -25.25 2.86
N ASN A 149 -9.15 -24.52 3.66
CA ASN A 149 -8.61 -25.01 4.93
C ASN A 149 -9.35 -24.47 6.18
N TYR A 150 -9.99 -23.29 6.09
CA TYR A 150 -10.55 -22.56 7.24
C TYR A 150 -11.92 -21.93 6.93
N LYS A 151 -12.83 -22.68 6.29
CA LYS A 151 -14.14 -22.18 5.86
C LYS A 151 -14.91 -21.42 6.97
N ASN A 152 -14.80 -21.89 8.21
CA ASN A 152 -15.52 -21.36 9.39
C ASN A 152 -14.63 -20.58 10.35
N MET A 153 -13.40 -20.18 9.96
CA MET A 153 -12.46 -19.46 10.82
C MET A 153 -11.96 -18.18 10.13
N PRO A 154 -12.73 -17.07 10.17
CA PRO A 154 -12.42 -15.85 9.41
C PRO A 154 -11.04 -15.28 9.71
N VAL A 155 -10.64 -15.21 10.99
CA VAL A 155 -9.33 -14.66 11.41
C VAL A 155 -8.15 -15.40 10.75
N LYS A 156 -8.23 -16.73 10.60
CA LYS A 156 -7.16 -17.49 9.93
C LYS A 156 -7.13 -17.28 8.42
N LYS A 157 -8.29 -17.01 7.81
CA LYS A 157 -8.35 -16.61 6.40
C LYS A 157 -7.68 -15.26 6.17
N GLU A 158 -7.90 -14.30 7.07
CA GLU A 158 -7.28 -12.96 7.00
C GLU A 158 -5.77 -13.05 7.00
N PHE A 159 -5.18 -13.93 7.83
CA PHE A 159 -3.73 -14.14 7.86
C PHE A 159 -3.19 -14.67 6.52
N LEU A 160 -3.91 -15.58 5.85
CA LEU A 160 -3.51 -16.12 4.55
C LEU A 160 -3.71 -15.10 3.41
N ILE A 161 -4.75 -14.28 3.47
CA ILE A 161 -4.96 -13.16 2.54
C ILE A 161 -3.80 -12.18 2.66
N THR A 162 -3.45 -11.79 3.88
CA THR A 162 -2.32 -10.90 4.17
C THR A 162 -0.99 -11.51 3.72
N ALA A 163 -0.78 -12.80 3.95
CA ALA A 163 0.40 -13.53 3.50
C ALA A 163 0.51 -13.57 1.97
N GLY A 164 -0.61 -13.79 1.27
CA GLY A 164 -0.67 -13.73 -0.18
C GLY A 164 -0.38 -12.31 -0.72
N ALA A 165 -0.92 -11.27 -0.09
CA ALA A 165 -0.64 -9.89 -0.43
C ALA A 165 0.86 -9.55 -0.30
N SER A 166 1.50 -9.98 0.80
CA SER A 166 2.93 -9.86 1.03
C SER A 166 3.75 -10.59 -0.02
N ALA A 167 3.41 -11.84 -0.32
CA ALA A 167 4.07 -12.65 -1.34
C ALA A 167 3.96 -12.01 -2.73
N GLY A 168 2.79 -11.40 -3.04
CA GLY A 168 2.56 -10.69 -4.29
C GLY A 168 3.47 -9.47 -4.46
N LEU A 169 3.65 -8.66 -3.40
CA LEU A 169 4.54 -7.51 -3.43
C LEU A 169 6.02 -7.94 -3.49
N SER A 170 6.39 -8.94 -2.67
CA SER A 170 7.72 -9.54 -2.65
C SER A 170 8.14 -10.01 -4.04
N ALA A 171 7.30 -10.79 -4.74
CA ALA A 171 7.57 -11.27 -6.09
C ALA A 171 7.57 -10.16 -7.15
N ALA A 172 6.84 -9.05 -6.92
CA ALA A 172 6.81 -7.93 -7.86
C ALA A 172 8.12 -7.13 -7.89
N PHE A 173 8.80 -7.00 -6.73
CA PHE A 173 9.98 -6.14 -6.55
C PHE A 173 11.28 -6.89 -6.22
N ASN A 174 11.28 -8.21 -6.10
CA ASN A 174 12.39 -9.02 -5.55
C ASN A 174 12.77 -8.58 -4.11
N SER A 175 11.79 -8.16 -3.31
CA SER A 175 11.96 -7.46 -2.02
C SER A 175 11.13 -8.13 -0.93
N PRO A 176 11.62 -9.22 -0.30
CA PRO A 176 10.85 -9.98 0.67
C PRO A 176 10.59 -9.21 1.97
N LEU A 177 11.56 -8.46 2.50
CA LEU A 177 11.37 -7.69 3.74
C LEU A 177 10.34 -6.58 3.54
N SER A 178 10.39 -5.89 2.41
CA SER A 178 9.41 -4.86 2.05
C SER A 178 8.00 -5.43 1.93
N GLY A 179 7.87 -6.62 1.33
CA GLY A 179 6.58 -7.33 1.26
C GLY A 179 6.02 -7.65 2.65
N ILE A 180 6.88 -8.11 3.58
CA ILE A 180 6.50 -8.41 4.96
C ILE A 180 6.05 -7.12 5.67
N ILE A 181 6.88 -6.07 5.64
CA ILE A 181 6.61 -4.83 6.35
C ILE A 181 5.36 -4.14 5.79
N PHE A 182 5.22 -4.04 4.47
CA PHE A 182 4.02 -3.49 3.83
C PHE A 182 2.74 -4.22 4.24
N ALA A 183 2.80 -5.55 4.33
CA ALA A 183 1.65 -6.33 4.76
C ALA A 183 1.26 -6.04 6.22
N LEU A 184 2.24 -5.80 7.10
CA LEU A 184 2.00 -5.49 8.50
C LEU A 184 1.63 -4.02 8.72
N GLU A 185 2.34 -3.08 8.06
CA GLU A 185 2.20 -1.64 8.25
C GLU A 185 0.97 -1.09 7.51
N GLU A 186 0.70 -1.57 6.27
CA GLU A 186 -0.34 -1.01 5.43
C GLU A 186 -1.57 -1.92 5.26
N ILE A 187 -1.42 -3.23 5.05
CA ILE A 187 -2.56 -4.11 4.78
C ILE A 187 -3.28 -4.53 6.07
N HIS A 188 -2.52 -5.13 7.01
CA HIS A 188 -3.08 -5.69 8.24
C HIS A 188 -3.15 -4.66 9.37
N ARG A 189 -2.24 -3.68 9.35
CA ARG A 189 -2.08 -2.62 10.37
C ARG A 189 -1.92 -3.14 11.79
N ASN A 190 -1.33 -4.31 11.91
CA ASN A 190 -1.04 -4.94 13.19
C ASN A 190 0.23 -5.78 13.09
N PHE A 191 1.21 -5.48 13.95
CA PHE A 191 2.47 -6.22 14.05
C PHE A 191 2.31 -7.45 14.96
N SER A 192 1.32 -8.29 14.66
CA SER A 192 1.07 -9.53 15.41
C SER A 192 2.10 -10.61 15.08
N PRO A 193 2.69 -11.28 16.09
CA PRO A 193 3.59 -12.43 15.86
C PRO A 193 2.94 -13.56 15.06
N LEU A 194 1.63 -13.77 15.19
CA LEU A 194 0.91 -14.82 14.44
C LEU A 194 0.77 -14.47 12.97
N VAL A 195 0.52 -13.19 12.65
CA VAL A 195 0.50 -12.69 11.26
C VAL A 195 1.88 -12.83 10.65
N LEU A 196 2.93 -12.42 11.38
CA LEU A 196 4.32 -12.51 10.93
C LEU A 196 4.73 -13.96 10.61
N LEU A 197 4.32 -14.94 11.43
CA LEU A 197 4.57 -16.37 11.20
C LEU A 197 3.96 -16.91 9.89
N THR A 198 2.97 -16.23 9.33
CA THR A 198 2.34 -16.61 8.06
C THR A 198 2.89 -15.80 6.89
N VAL A 199 3.07 -14.50 7.11
CA VAL A 199 3.50 -13.52 6.10
C VAL A 199 4.96 -13.71 5.70
N MET A 200 5.84 -13.92 6.67
CA MET A 200 7.28 -14.05 6.44
C MET A 200 7.63 -15.27 5.56
N PRO A 201 7.16 -16.50 5.85
CA PRO A 201 7.42 -17.64 4.98
C PRO A 201 6.84 -17.44 3.57
N ALA A 202 5.68 -16.79 3.45
CA ALA A 202 5.05 -16.55 2.16
C ALA A 202 5.88 -15.57 1.29
N ALA A 203 6.35 -14.47 1.87
CA ALA A 203 7.17 -13.48 1.17
C ALA A 203 8.51 -14.07 0.73
N ILE A 204 9.21 -14.76 1.65
CA ILE A 204 10.53 -15.38 1.37
C ILE A 204 10.41 -16.46 0.29
N THR A 205 9.38 -17.31 0.35
CA THR A 205 9.17 -18.36 -0.64
C THR A 205 8.84 -17.77 -2.01
N ALA A 206 8.03 -16.72 -2.07
CA ALA A 206 7.69 -16.03 -3.31
C ALA A 206 8.92 -15.36 -3.93
N ASP A 207 9.78 -14.74 -3.13
CA ASP A 207 11.04 -14.15 -3.56
C ASP A 207 12.02 -15.21 -4.06
N PHE A 208 12.14 -16.33 -3.35
CA PHE A 208 12.96 -17.47 -3.79
C PHE A 208 12.54 -17.96 -5.18
N VAL A 209 11.23 -18.14 -5.41
CA VAL A 209 10.71 -18.52 -6.74
C VAL A 209 11.06 -17.45 -7.76
N THR A 210 10.86 -16.17 -7.43
CA THR A 210 11.14 -15.06 -8.34
C THR A 210 12.61 -15.01 -8.72
N LYS A 211 13.51 -15.09 -7.75
CA LYS A 211 14.98 -15.09 -8.00
C LYS A 211 15.45 -16.30 -8.81
N ARG A 212 14.80 -17.44 -8.64
CA ARG A 212 15.13 -18.64 -9.44
C ARG A 212 14.86 -18.47 -10.93
N PHE A 213 13.80 -17.74 -11.29
CA PHE A 213 13.38 -17.59 -12.70
C PHE A 213 13.81 -16.27 -13.34
N LEU A 214 13.91 -15.18 -12.58
CA LEU A 214 14.18 -13.84 -13.09
C LEU A 214 15.57 -13.29 -12.71
N GLY A 215 16.33 -14.03 -11.93
CA GLY A 215 17.68 -13.62 -11.49
C GLY A 215 17.68 -13.01 -10.08
N ILE A 216 18.89 -12.90 -9.52
CA ILE A 216 19.14 -12.48 -8.13
C ILE A 216 19.26 -10.95 -8.03
N GLU A 217 19.44 -10.27 -9.16
CA GLU A 217 19.68 -8.83 -9.21
C GLU A 217 18.58 -8.03 -8.51
N PRO A 218 18.93 -6.93 -7.82
CA PRO A 218 17.97 -5.99 -7.29
C PRO A 218 17.04 -5.46 -8.39
N ALA A 219 15.85 -4.99 -8.01
CA ALA A 219 14.89 -4.48 -8.99
C ALA A 219 15.41 -3.23 -9.73
N LEU A 220 16.27 -2.44 -9.09
CA LEU A 220 16.94 -1.28 -9.67
C LEU A 220 18.46 -1.47 -9.58
N THR A 221 19.08 -1.93 -10.66
CA THR A 221 20.52 -2.07 -10.77
C THR A 221 21.16 -0.73 -11.17
N VAL A 222 21.32 0.16 -10.19
CA VAL A 222 21.83 1.53 -10.40
C VAL A 222 23.33 1.69 -10.12
N GLY A 223 24.06 0.60 -9.94
CA GLY A 223 25.49 0.62 -9.59
C GLY A 223 25.76 0.78 -8.09
N ALA A 224 27.04 0.92 -7.74
CA ALA A 224 27.45 1.11 -6.35
C ALA A 224 27.01 2.51 -5.88
N MET A 225 26.33 2.56 -4.73
CA MET A 225 25.88 3.80 -4.11
C MET A 225 26.75 4.10 -2.89
N ASP A 226 27.51 5.18 -2.93
CA ASP A 226 28.29 5.65 -1.78
C ASP A 226 27.41 6.39 -0.78
N ALA A 227 27.74 6.29 0.51
CA ALA A 227 27.00 7.03 1.53
C ALA A 227 27.16 8.55 1.33
N LEU A 228 26.03 9.28 1.38
CA LEU A 228 26.04 10.73 1.25
C LEU A 228 26.72 11.36 2.49
N PRO A 229 27.72 12.26 2.33
CA PRO A 229 28.36 12.96 3.42
C PRO A 229 27.38 13.75 4.29
N LEU A 230 27.57 13.76 5.60
CA LEU A 230 26.69 14.46 6.55
C LEU A 230 26.56 15.97 6.27
N SER A 231 27.59 16.57 5.67
CA SER A 231 27.59 17.99 5.26
C SER A 231 26.48 18.35 4.28
N TYR A 232 25.93 17.37 3.54
CA TYR A 232 24.86 17.58 2.55
C TYR A 232 23.46 17.28 3.09
N TYR A 233 23.32 16.93 4.37
CA TYR A 233 22.01 16.54 4.94
C TYR A 233 20.99 17.69 4.99
N TRP A 234 21.42 18.94 4.97
CA TRP A 234 20.52 20.07 4.84
C TRP A 234 19.72 20.06 3.52
N ILE A 235 20.31 19.52 2.42
CA ILE A 235 19.61 19.34 1.14
C ILE A 235 18.53 18.27 1.27
N LEU A 236 18.76 17.26 2.10
CA LEU A 236 17.77 16.21 2.37
C LEU A 236 16.53 16.76 3.06
N ILE A 237 16.68 17.81 3.86
CA ILE A 237 15.53 18.51 4.46
C ILE A 237 14.68 19.15 3.36
N ILE A 238 15.31 19.83 2.42
CA ILE A 238 14.63 20.45 1.25
C ILE A 238 13.94 19.37 0.39
N LEU A 239 14.65 18.28 0.09
CA LEU A 239 14.10 17.15 -0.67
C LEU A 239 12.89 16.52 0.06
N GLY A 240 12.98 16.35 1.38
CA GLY A 240 11.88 15.81 2.19
C GLY A 240 10.64 16.70 2.17
N ILE A 241 10.83 18.03 2.32
CA ILE A 241 9.72 18.99 2.23
C ILE A 241 9.09 18.96 0.83
N LEU A 242 9.91 18.99 -0.23
CA LEU A 242 9.43 19.01 -1.60
C LEU A 242 8.65 17.74 -1.95
N THR A 243 9.19 16.56 -1.63
CA THR A 243 8.50 15.27 -1.83
C THR A 243 7.22 15.18 -0.99
N GLY A 244 7.21 15.74 0.21
CA GLY A 244 6.03 15.86 1.06
C GLY A 244 4.91 16.65 0.38
N ILE A 245 5.20 17.86 -0.10
CA ILE A 245 4.24 18.73 -0.79
C ILE A 245 3.73 18.07 -2.09
N MET A 246 4.65 17.56 -2.91
CA MET A 246 4.29 16.97 -4.19
C MET A 246 3.48 15.68 -4.03
N GLY A 247 3.70 14.91 -2.95
CA GLY A 247 2.86 13.77 -2.61
C GLY A 247 1.43 14.15 -2.22
N VAL A 248 1.24 15.29 -1.54
CA VAL A 248 -0.11 15.85 -1.27
C VAL A 248 -0.82 16.23 -2.57
N ILE A 249 -0.11 16.90 -3.49
CA ILE A 249 -0.63 17.26 -4.82
C ILE A 249 -1.02 16.00 -5.58
N PHE A 250 -0.21 14.95 -5.51
CA PHE A 250 -0.49 13.66 -6.12
C PHE A 250 -1.78 13.03 -5.59
N SER A 251 -1.93 12.93 -4.28
CA SER A 251 -3.13 12.34 -3.66
C SER A 251 -4.39 13.09 -4.06
N LYS A 252 -4.37 14.42 -3.99
CA LYS A 252 -5.49 15.28 -4.43
C LYS A 252 -5.78 15.13 -5.92
N GLY A 253 -4.74 15.02 -6.76
CA GLY A 253 -4.87 14.78 -8.19
C GLY A 253 -5.59 13.46 -8.50
N ILE A 254 -5.21 12.36 -7.83
CA ILE A 254 -5.87 11.06 -7.96
C ILE A 254 -7.36 11.17 -7.62
N TYR A 255 -7.70 11.84 -6.51
CA TYR A 255 -9.10 12.01 -6.10
C TYR A 255 -9.89 12.85 -7.10
N LEU A 256 -9.31 13.95 -7.57
CA LEU A 256 -9.92 14.84 -8.55
C LEU A 256 -10.25 14.11 -9.86
N PHE A 257 -9.31 13.32 -10.39
CA PHE A 257 -9.55 12.59 -11.64
C PHE A 257 -10.56 11.45 -11.47
N GLN A 258 -10.58 10.76 -10.33
CA GLN A 258 -11.65 9.80 -10.04
C GLN A 258 -13.03 10.49 -9.99
N ASP A 259 -13.11 11.68 -9.37
CA ASP A 259 -14.34 12.46 -9.30
C ASP A 259 -14.75 12.96 -10.69
N LEU A 260 -13.79 13.38 -11.52
CA LEU A 260 -14.04 13.78 -12.91
C LEU A 260 -14.65 12.63 -13.72
N TYR A 261 -14.04 11.44 -13.69
CA TYR A 261 -14.59 10.26 -14.36
C TYR A 261 -15.96 9.84 -13.82
N SER A 262 -16.23 10.05 -12.53
CA SER A 262 -17.52 9.74 -11.90
C SER A 262 -18.65 10.67 -12.36
N LYS A 263 -18.34 11.93 -12.75
CA LYS A 263 -19.32 12.89 -13.28
C LYS A 263 -19.86 12.46 -14.65
N PHE A 264 -19.10 11.75 -15.44
CA PHE A 264 -19.54 11.22 -16.75
C PHE A 264 -20.41 9.97 -16.58
N LYS A 265 -21.55 10.09 -15.91
CA LYS A 265 -22.46 8.95 -15.62
C LYS A 265 -23.00 8.28 -16.89
N ASN A 266 -23.20 9.03 -17.96
CA ASN A 266 -23.77 8.55 -19.21
C ASN A 266 -22.75 7.79 -20.10
N ILE A 267 -21.45 7.87 -19.79
CA ILE A 267 -20.41 7.16 -20.55
C ILE A 267 -20.23 5.77 -19.93
N PRO A 268 -20.37 4.68 -20.73
CA PRO A 268 -20.14 3.33 -20.27
C PRO A 268 -18.70 3.14 -19.74
N GLN A 269 -18.52 2.20 -18.80
CA GLN A 269 -17.21 1.95 -18.18
C GLN A 269 -16.17 1.49 -19.23
N GLU A 270 -16.62 0.77 -20.25
CA GLU A 270 -15.80 0.29 -21.36
C GLU A 270 -15.16 1.45 -22.13
N VAL A 271 -15.94 2.50 -22.39
CA VAL A 271 -15.44 3.70 -23.06
C VAL A 271 -14.50 4.51 -22.19
N LYS A 272 -14.78 4.61 -20.87
CA LYS A 272 -13.89 5.28 -19.92
C LYS A 272 -12.51 4.64 -19.89
N ILE A 273 -12.44 3.31 -19.92
CA ILE A 273 -11.18 2.55 -19.92
C ILE A 273 -10.51 2.58 -21.30
N MET A 274 -11.24 2.70 -22.39
CA MET A 274 -10.68 2.87 -23.73
C MET A 274 -9.84 4.15 -23.85
N ILE A 275 -10.25 5.25 -23.20
CA ILE A 275 -9.56 6.56 -23.30
C ILE A 275 -8.06 6.47 -22.99
N PRO A 276 -7.60 5.93 -21.83
CA PRO A 276 -6.18 5.80 -21.56
C PRO A 276 -5.44 4.88 -22.53
N PHE A 277 -6.09 3.86 -23.12
CA PHE A 277 -5.47 3.02 -24.15
C PHE A 277 -5.23 3.80 -25.45
N VAL A 278 -6.19 4.58 -25.90
CA VAL A 278 -6.03 5.47 -27.06
C VAL A 278 -4.94 6.50 -26.83
N LEU A 279 -4.93 7.14 -25.65
CA LEU A 279 -3.88 8.10 -25.31
C LEU A 279 -2.49 7.45 -25.25
N THR A 280 -2.40 6.24 -24.69
CA THR A 280 -1.16 5.45 -24.67
C THR A 280 -0.70 5.10 -26.08
N ALA A 281 -1.62 4.79 -27.01
CA ALA A 281 -1.29 4.54 -28.41
C ALA A 281 -0.65 5.79 -29.06
N ILE A 282 -1.24 6.96 -28.86
CA ILE A 282 -0.71 8.22 -29.40
C ILE A 282 0.69 8.49 -28.84
N ILE A 283 0.89 8.31 -27.54
CA ILE A 283 2.20 8.49 -26.90
C ILE A 283 3.20 7.46 -27.38
N GLY A 284 2.80 6.20 -27.53
CA GLY A 284 3.66 5.14 -28.05
C GLY A 284 4.15 5.42 -29.47
N LEU A 285 3.33 6.08 -30.29
CA LEU A 285 3.69 6.51 -31.65
C LEU A 285 4.62 7.73 -31.65
N THR A 286 4.55 8.65 -30.67
CA THR A 286 5.27 9.92 -30.67
C THR A 286 6.45 9.96 -29.71
N ALA A 287 6.30 9.41 -28.51
CA ALA A 287 7.27 9.47 -27.41
C ALA A 287 7.30 8.16 -26.61
N PRO A 288 7.77 7.04 -27.20
CA PRO A 288 7.70 5.71 -26.58
C PRO A 288 8.44 5.61 -25.23
N MET A 289 9.43 6.47 -24.97
CA MET A 289 10.12 6.56 -23.67
C MET A 289 9.20 6.90 -22.49
N LEU A 290 8.02 7.47 -22.75
CA LEU A 290 7.03 7.82 -21.73
C LEU A 290 6.04 6.68 -21.43
N LEU A 291 6.15 5.53 -22.08
CA LEU A 291 5.27 4.38 -21.84
C LEU A 291 5.58 3.69 -20.51
N GLY A 292 4.58 2.93 -20.03
CA GLY A 292 4.68 2.04 -18.88
C GLY A 292 4.74 2.74 -17.52
N GLY A 293 4.93 1.93 -16.47
CA GLY A 293 4.94 2.37 -15.07
C GLY A 293 6.17 3.14 -14.63
N GLY A 294 7.23 3.19 -15.45
CA GLY A 294 8.42 4.03 -15.22
C GLY A 294 9.69 3.29 -14.80
N HIS A 295 9.72 1.97 -14.79
CA HIS A 295 10.91 1.21 -14.40
C HIS A 295 12.14 1.56 -15.28
N GLU A 296 12.00 1.47 -16.59
CA GLU A 296 13.05 1.83 -17.55
C GLU A 296 13.47 3.30 -17.41
N LEU A 297 12.48 4.19 -17.18
CA LEU A 297 12.78 5.61 -17.04
C LEU A 297 13.59 5.92 -15.78
N ILE A 298 13.33 5.23 -14.65
CA ILE A 298 14.15 5.37 -13.43
C ILE A 298 15.60 4.96 -13.71
N LEU A 299 15.82 3.87 -14.45
CA LEU A 299 17.16 3.43 -14.81
C LEU A 299 17.87 4.44 -15.73
N HIS A 300 17.16 5.00 -16.71
CA HIS A 300 17.72 6.05 -17.57
C HIS A 300 18.07 7.34 -16.81
N LEU A 301 17.26 7.74 -15.82
CA LEU A 301 17.55 8.89 -14.96
C LEU A 301 18.83 8.70 -14.13
N ALA A 302 19.16 7.46 -13.77
CA ALA A 302 20.35 7.13 -13.00
C ALA A 302 21.63 7.10 -13.84
N LEU A 303 21.52 6.87 -15.17
CA LEU A 303 22.65 6.69 -16.07
C LEU A 303 23.03 7.95 -16.86
N GLU A 304 22.09 8.88 -17.05
CA GLU A 304 22.28 10.02 -17.93
C GLU A 304 21.89 11.33 -17.24
N GLU A 305 22.77 12.30 -17.27
CA GLU A 305 22.45 13.67 -16.82
C GLU A 305 21.42 14.30 -17.75
N LYS A 306 20.33 14.78 -17.20
CA LYS A 306 19.24 15.42 -17.93
C LYS A 306 19.05 16.85 -17.42
N SER A 307 18.72 17.78 -18.30
CA SER A 307 18.42 19.15 -17.89
C SER A 307 17.19 19.22 -16.98
N ILE A 308 17.20 20.12 -16.01
CA ILE A 308 16.09 20.32 -15.04
C ILE A 308 14.78 20.61 -15.77
N LEU A 309 14.82 21.36 -16.88
CA LEU A 309 13.63 21.65 -17.70
C LEU A 309 13.03 20.35 -18.28
N PHE A 310 13.86 19.48 -18.83
CA PHE A 310 13.43 18.19 -19.39
C PHE A 310 12.81 17.29 -18.31
N LEU A 311 13.45 17.21 -17.13
CA LEU A 311 12.93 16.46 -15.98
C LEU A 311 11.56 16.99 -15.52
N THR A 312 11.41 18.32 -15.48
CA THR A 312 10.14 18.96 -15.10
C THR A 312 9.02 18.65 -16.10
N ILE A 313 9.32 18.68 -17.40
CA ILE A 313 8.35 18.34 -18.46
C ILE A 313 7.94 16.85 -18.31
N ILE A 314 8.89 15.95 -18.15
CA ILE A 314 8.60 14.51 -17.96
C ILE A 314 7.75 14.31 -16.70
N TYR A 315 8.07 14.99 -15.59
CA TYR A 315 7.28 14.92 -14.38
C TYR A 315 5.81 15.26 -14.65
N ILE A 316 5.53 16.40 -15.26
CA ILE A 316 4.18 16.87 -15.57
C ILE A 316 3.43 15.87 -16.48
N VAL A 317 4.08 15.42 -17.54
CA VAL A 317 3.47 14.47 -18.49
C VAL A 317 3.17 13.13 -17.81
N LYS A 318 4.13 12.55 -17.10
CA LYS A 318 3.93 11.26 -16.37
C LYS A 318 2.89 11.39 -15.28
N PHE A 319 2.86 12.50 -14.56
CA PHE A 319 1.85 12.80 -13.56
C PHE A 319 0.44 12.80 -14.17
N LEU A 320 0.21 13.56 -15.25
CA LEU A 320 -1.09 13.64 -15.92
C LEU A 320 -1.51 12.29 -16.52
N LEU A 321 -0.59 11.57 -17.16
CA LEU A 321 -0.87 10.24 -17.70
C LEU A 321 -1.33 9.25 -16.64
N LEU A 322 -0.65 9.25 -15.49
CA LEU A 322 -1.04 8.41 -14.37
C LEU A 322 -2.44 8.76 -13.86
N LEU A 323 -2.74 10.06 -13.70
CA LEU A 323 -4.06 10.51 -13.25
C LEU A 323 -5.18 10.06 -14.20
N ILE A 324 -4.95 10.18 -15.52
CA ILE A 324 -5.91 9.75 -16.55
C ILE A 324 -6.09 8.22 -16.50
N CYS A 325 -4.97 7.47 -16.48
CA CYS A 325 -5.02 6.01 -16.44
C CYS A 325 -5.73 5.50 -15.17
N PHE A 326 -5.30 5.97 -14.01
CA PHE A 326 -5.85 5.48 -12.74
C PHE A 326 -7.28 5.94 -12.49
N GLY A 327 -7.61 7.19 -12.89
CA GLY A 327 -8.96 7.77 -12.78
C GLY A 327 -10.01 6.99 -13.56
N SER A 328 -9.66 6.41 -14.70
CA SER A 328 -10.56 5.58 -15.52
C SER A 328 -10.99 4.27 -14.85
N GLY A 329 -10.22 3.82 -13.86
CA GLY A 329 -10.43 2.52 -13.19
C GLY A 329 -9.80 1.33 -13.92
N VAL A 330 -8.86 1.54 -14.83
CA VAL A 330 -8.09 0.46 -15.46
C VAL A 330 -7.39 -0.41 -14.40
N PRO A 331 -7.31 -1.75 -14.59
CA PRO A 331 -6.59 -2.64 -13.68
C PRO A 331 -5.09 -2.35 -13.67
N GLY A 332 -4.60 -1.58 -12.70
CA GLY A 332 -3.21 -1.17 -12.57
C GLY A 332 -3.00 -0.37 -11.29
N GLY A 333 -1.78 -0.41 -10.75
CA GLY A 333 -1.40 0.25 -9.50
C GLY A 333 -0.84 1.65 -9.71
N ILE A 334 -0.78 2.40 -8.60
CA ILE A 334 -0.11 3.71 -8.55
C ILE A 334 1.30 3.62 -7.94
N PHE A 335 1.71 2.43 -7.47
CA PHE A 335 2.88 2.23 -6.64
C PHE A 335 4.19 2.61 -7.37
N LEU A 336 4.57 1.88 -8.43
CA LEU A 336 5.79 2.20 -9.20
C LEU A 336 5.72 3.57 -9.87
N PRO A 337 4.58 4.01 -10.47
CA PRO A 337 4.49 5.37 -11.01
C PRO A 337 4.71 6.47 -9.98
N MET A 338 4.28 6.32 -8.71
CA MET A 338 4.60 7.33 -7.69
C MET A 338 6.08 7.31 -7.29
N LEU A 339 6.72 6.12 -7.27
CA LEU A 339 8.17 6.03 -7.07
C LEU A 339 8.92 6.75 -8.21
N LEU A 340 8.49 6.59 -9.46
CA LEU A 340 9.05 7.33 -10.59
C LEU A 340 8.94 8.85 -10.40
N LEU A 341 7.77 9.35 -9.98
CA LEU A 341 7.59 10.78 -9.73
C LEU A 341 8.53 11.27 -8.62
N GLY A 342 8.70 10.48 -7.57
CA GLY A 342 9.70 10.72 -6.53
C GLY A 342 11.13 10.71 -7.05
N ALA A 343 11.47 9.75 -7.92
CA ALA A 343 12.77 9.67 -8.59
C ALA A 343 13.09 10.91 -9.42
N ILE A 344 12.12 11.42 -10.18
CA ILE A 344 12.29 12.63 -10.99
C ILE A 344 12.52 13.86 -10.09
N ILE A 345 11.78 14.01 -8.98
CA ILE A 345 12.02 15.09 -8.02
C ILE A 345 13.42 14.97 -7.40
N GLY A 346 13.82 13.75 -7.03
CA GLY A 346 15.18 13.48 -6.55
C GLY A 346 16.24 13.88 -7.58
N ALA A 347 16.03 13.53 -8.86
CA ALA A 347 16.92 13.91 -9.95
C ALA A 347 16.97 15.44 -10.14
N ILE A 348 15.84 16.15 -10.06
CA ILE A 348 15.81 17.63 -10.15
C ILE A 348 16.62 18.26 -9.01
N VAL A 349 16.38 17.84 -7.76
CA VAL A 349 17.12 18.38 -6.61
C VAL A 349 18.59 17.99 -6.67
N GLY A 350 18.91 16.78 -7.11
CA GLY A 350 20.28 16.30 -7.30
C GLY A 350 21.02 17.10 -8.36
N SER A 351 20.46 17.27 -9.57
CA SER A 351 21.05 18.06 -10.64
C SER A 351 21.26 19.52 -10.22
N PHE A 352 20.25 20.13 -9.60
CA PHE A 352 20.39 21.50 -9.06
C PHE A 352 21.52 21.59 -8.03
N SER A 353 21.65 20.58 -7.17
CA SER A 353 22.69 20.57 -6.14
C SER A 353 24.11 20.37 -6.71
N ILE A 354 24.23 19.59 -7.77
CA ILE A 354 25.48 19.43 -8.54
C ILE A 354 25.87 20.75 -9.19
N ASP A 355 24.94 21.38 -9.90
CA ASP A 355 25.19 22.60 -10.67
C ASP A 355 25.54 23.81 -9.76
N VAL A 356 24.82 23.97 -8.64
CA VAL A 356 24.95 25.17 -7.78
C VAL A 356 25.97 25.01 -6.66
N PHE A 357 26.04 23.82 -6.05
CA PHE A 357 26.89 23.57 -4.87
C PHE A 357 28.14 22.75 -5.18
N GLY A 358 28.35 22.34 -6.45
CA GLY A 358 29.53 21.59 -6.87
C GLY A 358 29.62 20.19 -6.26
N ILE A 359 28.48 19.56 -5.95
CA ILE A 359 28.44 18.20 -5.40
C ILE A 359 28.85 17.22 -6.51
N ASN A 360 29.55 16.15 -6.13
CA ASN A 360 29.96 15.13 -7.07
C ASN A 360 28.74 14.49 -7.75
N SER A 361 28.74 14.41 -9.09
CA SER A 361 27.66 13.84 -9.90
C SER A 361 27.35 12.37 -9.56
N SER A 362 28.32 11.64 -8.98
CA SER A 362 28.08 10.27 -8.51
C SER A 362 26.92 10.15 -7.49
N TYR A 363 26.58 11.23 -6.77
CA TYR A 363 25.48 11.24 -5.80
C TYR A 363 24.09 11.44 -6.42
N ILE A 364 23.95 11.62 -7.73
CA ILE A 364 22.64 11.78 -8.38
C ILE A 364 21.72 10.58 -8.09
N ILE A 365 22.29 9.37 -8.09
CA ILE A 365 21.58 8.12 -7.80
C ILE A 365 21.00 8.13 -6.38
N ASN A 366 21.75 8.71 -5.42
CA ASN A 366 21.29 8.84 -4.04
C ASN A 366 20.05 9.74 -3.97
N PHE A 367 20.08 10.91 -4.61
CA PHE A 367 18.95 11.83 -4.64
C PHE A 367 17.71 11.20 -5.30
N ILE A 368 17.89 10.40 -6.35
CA ILE A 368 16.81 9.64 -7.00
C ILE A 368 16.19 8.66 -6.01
N ALA A 369 16.99 7.82 -5.36
CA ALA A 369 16.52 6.83 -4.38
C ALA A 369 15.82 7.50 -3.18
N LEU A 370 16.40 8.59 -2.65
CA LEU A 370 15.86 9.36 -1.54
C LEU A 370 14.52 10.02 -1.91
N GLY A 371 14.42 10.56 -3.13
CA GLY A 371 13.18 11.12 -3.67
C GLY A 371 12.07 10.08 -3.78
N MET A 372 12.38 8.86 -4.24
CA MET A 372 11.45 7.73 -4.29
C MET A 372 10.87 7.42 -2.91
N ALA A 373 11.74 7.25 -1.91
CA ALA A 373 11.33 6.90 -0.55
C ALA A 373 10.49 8.00 0.11
N GLY A 374 10.91 9.27 0.00
CA GLY A 374 10.18 10.40 0.54
C GLY A 374 8.79 10.55 -0.08
N TYR A 375 8.69 10.45 -1.40
CA TYR A 375 7.42 10.54 -2.11
C TYR A 375 6.46 9.42 -1.71
N PHE A 376 6.96 8.20 -1.62
CA PHE A 376 6.18 7.05 -1.13
C PHE A 376 5.64 7.27 0.27
N ALA A 377 6.50 7.70 1.21
CA ALA A 377 6.12 7.93 2.59
C ALA A 377 5.06 9.03 2.74
N SER A 378 5.12 10.09 1.92
CA SER A 378 4.14 11.18 1.95
C SER A 378 2.75 10.75 1.45
N VAL A 379 2.69 9.83 0.48
CA VAL A 379 1.45 9.40 -0.19
C VAL A 379 0.81 8.22 0.54
N VAL A 380 1.61 7.18 0.84
CA VAL A 380 1.11 5.92 1.42
C VAL A 380 1.00 5.99 2.94
N LYS A 381 1.84 6.82 3.58
CA LYS A 381 1.95 6.92 5.04
C LYS A 381 2.48 5.64 5.71
N ALA A 382 3.36 4.93 5.00
CA ALA A 382 4.06 3.74 5.45
C ALA A 382 5.59 3.98 5.41
N PRO A 383 6.14 4.73 6.38
CA PRO A 383 7.55 5.15 6.37
C PRO A 383 8.53 3.98 6.43
N ILE A 384 8.27 2.96 7.26
CA ILE A 384 9.17 1.81 7.40
C ILE A 384 9.22 1.04 6.08
N THR A 385 8.06 0.81 5.46
CA THR A 385 7.99 0.17 4.13
C THR A 385 8.77 0.98 3.10
N GLY A 386 8.64 2.30 3.08
CA GLY A 386 9.34 3.17 2.13
C GLY A 386 10.86 3.05 2.23
N ILE A 387 11.41 3.07 3.44
CA ILE A 387 12.85 2.92 3.69
C ILE A 387 13.33 1.54 3.23
N VAL A 388 12.70 0.47 3.72
CA VAL A 388 13.15 -0.91 3.45
C VAL A 388 12.97 -1.27 1.98
N LEU A 389 11.91 -0.80 1.34
CA LEU A 389 11.66 -1.03 -0.07
C LEU A 389 12.78 -0.46 -0.94
N ILE A 390 13.16 0.78 -0.73
CA ILE A 390 14.20 1.40 -1.55
C ILE A 390 15.56 0.77 -1.27
N MET A 391 15.85 0.38 -0.02
CA MET A 391 17.06 -0.38 0.32
C MET A 391 17.13 -1.73 -0.42
N GLU A 392 16.05 -2.51 -0.43
CA GLU A 392 16.01 -3.79 -1.13
C GLU A 392 16.01 -3.61 -2.66
N MET A 393 15.29 -2.63 -3.18
CA MET A 393 15.25 -2.36 -4.63
C MET A 393 16.59 -1.90 -5.20
N THR A 394 17.38 -1.17 -4.43
CA THR A 394 18.72 -0.70 -4.83
C THR A 394 19.84 -1.64 -4.42
N GLY A 395 19.56 -2.60 -3.54
CA GLY A 395 20.56 -3.51 -2.98
C GLY A 395 21.58 -2.84 -2.05
N SER A 396 21.35 -1.60 -1.61
CA SER A 396 22.28 -0.85 -0.79
C SER A 396 21.71 -0.47 0.58
N PHE A 397 22.41 -0.84 1.65
CA PHE A 397 22.07 -0.51 3.04
C PHE A 397 22.79 0.76 3.54
N ASN A 398 23.74 1.29 2.78
CA ASN A 398 24.55 2.45 3.18
C ASN A 398 23.75 3.74 3.33
N HIS A 399 22.50 3.77 2.81
CA HIS A 399 21.63 4.93 2.77
C HIS A 399 20.57 4.96 3.85
N LEU A 400 20.60 4.03 4.82
CA LEU A 400 19.56 3.92 5.86
C LEU A 400 19.31 5.26 6.58
N LEU A 401 20.37 5.95 6.97
CA LEU A 401 20.24 7.22 7.70
C LEU A 401 19.64 8.32 6.80
N SER A 402 20.19 8.51 5.61
CA SER A 402 19.69 9.52 4.66
C SER A 402 18.25 9.24 4.20
N LEU A 403 17.90 7.99 3.95
CA LEU A 403 16.52 7.57 3.66
C LEU A 403 15.59 7.91 4.83
N SER A 404 16.01 7.59 6.07
CA SER A 404 15.20 7.86 7.26
C SER A 404 14.94 9.36 7.44
N VAL A 405 15.94 10.21 7.23
CA VAL A 405 15.79 11.67 7.31
C VAL A 405 14.77 12.18 6.28
N VAL A 406 14.92 11.83 4.99
CA VAL A 406 14.00 12.30 3.94
C VAL A 406 12.60 11.77 4.16
N VAL A 407 12.46 10.50 4.51
CA VAL A 407 11.17 9.83 4.75
C VAL A 407 10.43 10.48 5.92
N ILE A 408 11.10 10.71 7.06
CA ILE A 408 10.47 11.33 8.22
C ILE A 408 10.03 12.76 7.91
N ILE A 409 10.90 13.56 7.28
CA ILE A 409 10.56 14.95 6.92
C ILE A 409 9.40 14.99 5.93
N SER A 410 9.41 14.14 4.91
CA SER A 410 8.34 14.04 3.92
C SER A 410 7.01 13.60 4.55
N TYR A 411 7.06 12.61 5.44
CA TYR A 411 5.90 12.16 6.20
C TYR A 411 5.32 13.28 7.06
N VAL A 412 6.16 13.97 7.86
CA VAL A 412 5.72 15.08 8.72
C VAL A 412 5.16 16.24 7.90
N THR A 413 5.83 16.62 6.79
CA THR A 413 5.33 17.67 5.89
C THR A 413 3.93 17.33 5.35
N SER A 414 3.74 16.09 4.94
CA SER A 414 2.46 15.60 4.43
C SER A 414 1.38 15.55 5.55
N GLU A 415 1.75 15.25 6.82
CA GLU A 415 0.85 15.31 7.98
C GLU A 415 0.42 16.75 8.29
N LEU A 416 1.37 17.68 8.30
CA LEU A 416 1.07 19.11 8.51
C LEU A 416 0.09 19.66 7.46
N LEU A 417 0.17 19.16 6.23
CA LEU A 417 -0.75 19.48 5.14
C LEU A 417 -2.06 18.66 5.17
N ARG A 418 -2.29 17.87 6.22
CA ARG A 418 -3.49 17.06 6.46
C ARG A 418 -3.79 16.10 5.31
N ASN A 419 -2.75 15.46 4.77
CA ASN A 419 -2.93 14.44 3.75
C ASN A 419 -3.21 13.08 4.41
N GLU A 420 -4.34 12.48 4.08
CA GLU A 420 -4.72 11.14 4.56
C GLU A 420 -4.01 10.05 3.73
N PRO A 421 -3.77 8.84 4.32
CA PRO A 421 -3.18 7.72 3.60
C PRO A 421 -4.00 7.37 2.35
N ILE A 422 -3.37 7.34 1.18
CA ILE A 422 -4.08 7.23 -0.10
C ILE A 422 -4.95 5.96 -0.19
N TYR A 423 -4.46 4.82 0.28
CA TYR A 423 -5.21 3.56 0.22
C TYR A 423 -6.41 3.52 1.18
N GLU A 424 -6.39 4.31 2.26
CA GLU A 424 -7.56 4.48 3.14
C GLU A 424 -8.66 5.26 2.43
N VAL A 425 -8.30 6.41 1.87
CA VAL A 425 -9.27 7.24 1.14
C VAL A 425 -9.85 6.48 -0.05
N LEU A 426 -9.01 5.74 -0.78
CA LEU A 426 -9.47 4.90 -1.89
C LEU A 426 -10.40 3.78 -1.41
N LEU A 427 -10.15 3.18 -0.24
CA LEU A 427 -11.04 2.20 0.36
C LEU A 427 -12.37 2.84 0.77
N GLU A 428 -12.36 3.99 1.44
CA GLU A 428 -13.60 4.70 1.80
C GLU A 428 -14.44 5.06 0.57
N ARG A 429 -13.78 5.51 -0.52
CA ARG A 429 -14.45 5.79 -1.79
C ARG A 429 -15.05 4.53 -2.42
N LEU A 430 -14.35 3.39 -2.32
CA LEU A 430 -14.85 2.11 -2.79
C LEU A 430 -16.07 1.65 -1.98
N LEU A 431 -16.00 1.72 -0.65
CA LEU A 431 -17.11 1.35 0.23
C LEU A 431 -18.36 2.20 -0.05
N LYS A 432 -18.20 3.51 -0.24
CA LYS A 432 -19.30 4.40 -0.65
C LYS A 432 -19.93 4.00 -1.98
N ARG A 433 -19.12 3.59 -2.97
CA ARG A 433 -19.63 3.11 -4.28
C ARG A 433 -20.45 1.82 -4.18
N VAL A 434 -20.09 0.94 -3.25
CA VAL A 434 -20.79 -0.34 -3.01
C VAL A 434 -22.01 -0.19 -2.08
N GLY A 435 -22.29 1.03 -1.63
CA GLY A 435 -23.44 1.33 -0.75
C GLY A 435 -23.19 1.01 0.72
N LEU A 436 -21.96 0.67 1.09
CA LEU A 436 -21.55 0.45 2.48
C LEU A 436 -21.11 1.80 3.07
N THR A 437 -22.07 2.55 3.63
CA THR A 437 -21.79 3.82 4.28
C THR A 437 -21.20 3.62 5.69
N LYS A 438 -20.56 4.67 6.19
CA LYS A 438 -19.84 4.71 7.49
C LYS A 438 -20.75 4.42 8.71
N GLU A 439 -22.05 4.36 8.56
CA GLU A 439 -23.02 4.20 9.67
C GLU A 439 -23.00 2.80 10.31
N GLU A 440 -22.43 1.78 9.66
CA GLU A 440 -22.17 0.46 10.26
C GLU A 440 -20.68 0.22 10.58
N SER A 441 -19.83 1.23 10.43
CA SER A 441 -18.45 1.10 10.87
C SER A 441 -18.46 1.19 12.40
N ASP A 442 -18.10 0.11 13.05
CA ASP A 442 -17.60 0.10 14.42
C ASP A 442 -16.83 1.39 14.69
N SER A 443 -17.43 2.28 15.48
CA SER A 443 -16.79 3.52 15.91
C SER A 443 -15.45 3.11 16.50
N LYS A 444 -14.34 3.67 15.97
CA LYS A 444 -12.99 3.39 16.48
C LYS A 444 -13.04 3.46 18.00
N LYS A 445 -12.65 2.38 18.66
CA LYS A 445 -12.62 2.31 20.12
C LYS A 445 -11.26 2.77 20.59
N THR A 446 -11.23 3.49 21.67
CA THR A 446 -10.01 3.92 22.35
C THR A 446 -10.09 3.54 23.83
N ILE A 447 -8.93 3.37 24.43
CA ILE A 447 -8.82 3.12 25.86
C ILE A 447 -8.50 4.44 26.54
N LEU A 448 -9.19 4.72 27.63
CA LEU A 448 -8.94 5.85 28.49
C LEU A 448 -8.63 5.33 29.90
N GLU A 449 -7.70 5.98 30.57
CA GLU A 449 -7.37 5.69 31.98
C GLU A 449 -7.73 6.89 32.84
N PHE A 450 -8.38 6.65 33.98
CA PHE A 450 -8.76 7.68 34.96
C PHE A 450 -8.35 7.23 36.34
N CYS A 451 -7.80 8.12 37.14
CA CYS A 451 -7.49 7.86 38.53
C CYS A 451 -8.69 8.20 39.42
N ILE A 452 -9.06 7.33 40.33
CA ILE A 452 -10.01 7.63 41.38
C ILE A 452 -9.31 8.48 42.44
N GLU A 453 -9.61 9.76 42.51
CA GLU A 453 -9.04 10.62 43.54
C GLU A 453 -9.68 10.34 44.91
N MET A 454 -8.89 10.55 45.97
CA MET A 454 -9.41 10.48 47.34
C MET A 454 -10.43 11.59 47.58
N GLY A 455 -11.61 11.23 48.06
CA GLY A 455 -12.73 12.15 48.24
C GLY A 455 -13.66 12.28 47.03
N SER A 456 -13.35 11.63 45.90
CA SER A 456 -14.22 11.64 44.73
C SER A 456 -15.55 10.88 44.94
N ILE A 457 -16.55 11.18 44.13
CA ILE A 457 -17.88 10.56 44.20
C ILE A 457 -17.81 9.02 43.99
N GLY A 458 -16.84 8.55 43.22
CA GLY A 458 -16.64 7.13 42.92
C GLY A 458 -15.93 6.37 44.03
N GLU A 459 -15.22 7.04 44.93
CA GLU A 459 -14.51 6.37 46.00
C GLU A 459 -15.46 5.70 46.98
N GLY A 460 -15.15 4.47 47.38
CA GLY A 460 -15.91 3.70 48.36
C GLY A 460 -17.16 2.99 47.80
N LYS A 461 -17.53 3.24 46.53
CA LYS A 461 -18.67 2.58 45.88
C LYS A 461 -18.26 1.26 45.22
N PHE A 462 -19.22 0.32 45.14
CA PHE A 462 -19.06 -0.84 44.29
C PHE A 462 -19.25 -0.45 42.81
N ILE A 463 -18.59 -1.16 41.88
CA ILE A 463 -18.73 -0.92 40.44
C ILE A 463 -20.20 -0.95 39.99
N SER A 464 -21.00 -1.85 40.59
CA SER A 464 -22.43 -1.99 40.35
C SER A 464 -23.27 -0.77 40.79
N GLU A 465 -22.77 0.02 41.74
CA GLU A 465 -23.46 1.20 42.29
C GLU A 465 -23.12 2.47 41.50
N VAL A 466 -22.11 2.43 40.67
CA VAL A 466 -21.68 3.57 39.85
C VAL A 466 -22.50 3.64 38.56
N HIS A 467 -23.11 4.78 38.30
CA HIS A 467 -23.80 5.05 37.04
C HIS A 467 -22.80 5.38 35.92
N TRP A 468 -22.38 4.34 35.23
CA TRP A 468 -21.43 4.47 34.10
C TRP A 468 -22.10 5.12 32.89
N PRO A 469 -21.41 6.04 32.19
CA PRO A 469 -21.94 6.64 30.96
C PRO A 469 -22.25 5.58 29.89
N LYS A 470 -23.37 5.77 29.17
CA LYS A 470 -23.73 4.88 28.05
C LYS A 470 -22.68 4.92 26.95
N GLY A 471 -22.17 3.75 26.57
CA GLY A 471 -21.17 3.60 25.49
C GLY A 471 -19.74 3.54 25.98
N CYS A 472 -19.51 3.34 27.27
CA CYS A 472 -18.22 2.94 27.82
C CYS A 472 -18.29 1.52 28.43
N LEU A 473 -17.16 0.83 28.42
CA LEU A 473 -16.98 -0.48 29.05
C LEU A 473 -15.74 -0.43 29.95
N LEU A 474 -15.94 -0.69 31.24
CA LEU A 474 -14.84 -0.84 32.18
C LEU A 474 -14.09 -2.14 31.87
N VAL A 475 -12.80 -2.05 31.55
CA VAL A 475 -11.97 -3.17 31.07
C VAL A 475 -11.13 -3.77 32.19
N SER A 476 -10.48 -2.90 32.99
CA SER A 476 -9.67 -3.34 34.14
C SER A 476 -9.56 -2.23 35.19
N ILE A 477 -9.13 -2.59 36.39
CA ILE A 477 -8.75 -1.66 37.47
C ILE A 477 -7.32 -1.98 37.86
N LYS A 478 -6.44 -0.97 37.80
CA LYS A 478 -5.07 -1.08 38.28
C LYS A 478 -5.00 -0.53 39.69
N ARG A 479 -4.67 -1.37 40.65
CA ARG A 479 -4.49 -1.03 42.07
C ARG A 479 -3.06 -1.30 42.48
N GLY A 480 -2.22 -0.26 42.45
CA GLY A 480 -0.77 -0.45 42.56
C GLY A 480 -0.24 -1.34 41.43
N GLU A 481 0.45 -2.42 41.76
CA GLU A 481 0.94 -3.41 40.78
C GLU A 481 -0.07 -4.51 40.39
N LYS A 482 -1.25 -4.52 41.00
CA LYS A 482 -2.27 -5.54 40.75
C LYS A 482 -3.29 -5.05 39.72
N GLU A 483 -3.58 -5.91 38.75
CA GLU A 483 -4.67 -5.67 37.80
C GLU A 483 -5.88 -6.52 38.21
N ILE A 484 -7.03 -5.87 38.40
CA ILE A 484 -8.28 -6.47 38.91
C ILE A 484 -9.30 -6.51 37.78
N ILE A 485 -9.95 -7.66 37.61
CA ILE A 485 -11.08 -7.78 36.69
C ILE A 485 -12.28 -7.02 37.29
N PRO A 486 -12.87 -6.06 36.59
CA PRO A 486 -13.93 -5.21 37.11
C PRO A 486 -15.27 -5.93 37.16
N THR A 487 -15.51 -6.68 38.23
CA THR A 487 -16.83 -7.26 38.53
C THR A 487 -17.65 -6.31 39.39
N GLY A 488 -18.97 -6.40 39.32
CA GLY A 488 -19.88 -5.53 40.07
C GLY A 488 -19.61 -5.43 41.58
N ASN A 489 -19.01 -6.47 42.16
CA ASN A 489 -18.70 -6.59 43.59
C ASN A 489 -17.32 -5.95 43.96
N VAL A 490 -16.59 -5.41 43.02
CA VAL A 490 -15.31 -4.74 43.31
C VAL A 490 -15.61 -3.34 43.82
N LYS A 491 -15.05 -3.01 44.96
CA LYS A 491 -15.11 -1.67 45.56
C LYS A 491 -14.00 -0.79 45.02
N LEU A 492 -14.34 0.40 44.51
CA LEU A 492 -13.38 1.40 44.07
C LEU A 492 -12.76 2.11 45.28
N ILE A 493 -11.47 2.31 45.27
CA ILE A 493 -10.73 3.04 46.31
C ILE A 493 -9.86 4.14 45.72
N GLY A 494 -9.58 5.16 46.53
CA GLY A 494 -8.68 6.23 46.12
C GLY A 494 -7.32 5.69 45.68
N GLY A 495 -6.81 6.17 44.54
CA GLY A 495 -5.60 5.68 43.91
C GLY A 495 -5.77 4.53 42.91
N ASP A 496 -6.98 4.00 42.70
CA ASP A 496 -7.27 3.05 41.63
C ASP A 496 -7.24 3.75 40.27
N TYR A 497 -6.59 3.13 39.27
CA TYR A 497 -6.70 3.54 37.89
C TYR A 497 -7.72 2.67 37.18
N ILE A 498 -8.83 3.25 36.76
CA ILE A 498 -9.84 2.58 35.96
C ILE A 498 -9.52 2.71 34.47
N VAL A 499 -9.54 1.57 33.77
CA VAL A 499 -9.29 1.46 32.34
C VAL A 499 -10.62 1.27 31.62
N VAL A 500 -10.99 2.19 30.75
CA VAL A 500 -12.31 2.24 30.10
C VAL A 500 -12.17 2.21 28.59
N LEU A 501 -12.87 1.31 27.92
CA LEU A 501 -13.00 1.24 26.47
C LEU A 501 -14.18 2.09 26.01
N VAL A 502 -13.92 3.02 25.11
CA VAL A 502 -14.94 3.99 24.63
C VAL A 502 -14.86 4.15 23.11
N ASN A 503 -15.97 4.59 22.50
CA ASN A 503 -15.98 4.98 21.11
C ASN A 503 -15.30 6.36 20.96
N VAL A 504 -14.39 6.50 19.98
CA VAL A 504 -13.65 7.74 19.73
C VAL A 504 -14.58 8.95 19.55
N ASP A 505 -15.71 8.75 18.88
CA ASP A 505 -16.69 9.81 18.62
C ASP A 505 -17.34 10.36 19.90
N ARG A 506 -17.38 9.59 20.99
CA ARG A 506 -17.94 9.97 22.28
C ARG A 506 -16.89 10.28 23.34
N ARG A 507 -15.60 10.25 22.96
CA ARG A 507 -14.48 10.40 23.88
C ARG A 507 -14.61 11.63 24.77
N CYS A 508 -14.86 12.80 24.20
CA CYS A 508 -14.93 14.05 24.97
C CYS A 508 -16.08 14.04 25.99
N PHE A 509 -17.26 13.56 25.60
CA PHE A 509 -18.40 13.44 26.49
C PHE A 509 -18.14 12.46 27.64
N ILE A 510 -17.53 11.30 27.33
CA ILE A 510 -17.25 10.27 28.35
C ILE A 510 -16.16 10.73 29.31
N ILE A 511 -15.14 11.46 28.83
CA ILE A 511 -14.11 12.07 29.70
C ILE A 511 -14.76 13.01 30.71
N GLU A 512 -15.66 13.88 30.27
CA GLU A 512 -16.34 14.82 31.14
C GLU A 512 -17.19 14.12 32.20
N GLU A 513 -17.97 13.10 31.81
CA GLU A 513 -18.83 12.34 32.72
C GLU A 513 -18.03 11.48 33.73
N ILE A 514 -16.94 10.84 33.28
CA ILE A 514 -16.11 10.03 34.18
C ILE A 514 -15.31 10.93 35.12
N ASN A 515 -14.82 12.07 34.65
CA ASN A 515 -14.13 13.04 35.53
C ASN A 515 -15.02 13.51 36.69
N LYS A 516 -16.33 13.68 36.50
CA LYS A 516 -17.28 13.98 37.57
C LYS A 516 -17.37 12.88 38.63
N LEU A 517 -17.02 11.64 38.28
CA LEU A 517 -17.03 10.50 39.19
C LEU A 517 -15.68 10.27 39.86
N THR A 518 -14.59 10.66 39.20
CA THR A 518 -13.22 10.29 39.59
C THR A 518 -12.42 11.44 40.18
N LEU A 519 -12.79 12.68 39.91
CA LEU A 519 -12.16 13.88 40.47
C LEU A 519 -12.98 14.43 41.65
N VAL A 520 -12.30 15.19 42.52
CA VAL A 520 -12.92 15.87 43.67
C VAL A 520 -13.64 17.15 43.26
#